data_678586902a376203545c6b8fefb8ff9e
#
_entry.id   678586902a376203545c6b8fefb8ff9e
#
_cell.length_a   1.000
_cell.length_b   1.000
_cell.length_c   1.000
_cell.angle_alpha   90.00
_cell.angle_beta   90.00
_cell.angle_gamma   90.00
#
_symmetry.space_group_name_H-M   'P 1'
#
loop_
_entity.id
_entity.type
_entity.pdbx_description
1 polymer ?
#
loop_
_entity_poly.entity_id
_entity_poly.type
_entity_poly.pdbx_seq_one_letter_code
_entity_poly.pdbx_strand_id
1 'polypeptide(L)'
;MRILLINPNRYKFPPVPPIGIEYISCSMEHAGHEVEVLDLCFSDDIYKDIEESINIFKPEIVGLSVRNIDSVLYHNNEFFLEEMRDIVKFLKYNFNLCVIVGGTGLSTNPEGVVDYLGADVGIVGPAEETINILIEDIKNKSLRSSIYHGVLRKDVSCKRKIDAIDYKIYYENGGIAGFETHKGCSSSCPYCIEANKRVFLRDIDHVISEIKDFVSRGYNHFHLCDSEFNEDLDYSIEFCESLKRASLDIKWTAYMKPSEFSKRLLKLMRDTGVYLITLTVDSYRKCTMYWSDVERFVFTAKPLGIKVVIDFLTGFPYEKEEEICENINLLKRLLPDKISVNTYIRLYSSTQITKIIRGDPELKKYLIGNIEDDSLIRPVFYNHITSDDIKKIIGEDPLFIIEGIEKGVNYCRV
;
A
#
# COMPACT_ATOMS: atom_id res chain seq x y z
N MET A 1 -2.60 7.22 29.14
CA MET A 1 -3.98 7.08 28.60
C MET A 1 -4.16 5.68 28.05
N ARG A 2 -5.39 5.18 28.04
CA ARG A 2 -5.75 3.92 27.36
C ARG A 2 -6.24 4.22 25.95
N ILE A 3 -5.63 3.59 24.96
CA ILE A 3 -5.89 3.85 23.54
C ILE A 3 -6.21 2.53 22.84
N LEU A 4 -7.38 2.45 22.21
CA LEU A 4 -7.78 1.31 21.39
C LEU A 4 -7.49 1.63 19.94
N LEU A 5 -6.63 0.83 19.30
CA LEU A 5 -6.38 0.92 17.86
C LEU A 5 -7.19 -0.14 17.12
N ILE A 6 -7.97 0.28 16.14
CA ILE A 6 -8.83 -0.61 15.36
C ILE A 6 -8.31 -0.73 13.93
N ASN A 7 -8.10 -1.99 13.47
CA ASN A 7 -7.98 -2.30 12.06
C ASN A 7 -9.37 -2.64 11.49
N PRO A 8 -9.99 -1.74 10.70
CA PRO A 8 -11.31 -2.00 10.12
C PRO A 8 -11.22 -2.73 8.77
N ASN A 9 -10.01 -3.03 8.27
CA ASN A 9 -9.82 -3.62 6.94
C ASN A 9 -10.28 -5.08 6.91
N ARG A 10 -11.37 -5.37 6.20
CA ARG A 10 -11.95 -6.70 6.05
C ARG A 10 -11.73 -7.33 4.66
N TYR A 11 -10.94 -6.69 3.82
CA TYR A 11 -10.60 -7.22 2.50
C TYR A 11 -9.68 -8.44 2.64
N LYS A 12 -10.13 -9.61 2.10
CA LYS A 12 -9.48 -10.92 2.28
C LYS A 12 -8.90 -11.53 1.00
N PHE A 13 -8.59 -10.72 -0.01
CA PHE A 13 -8.13 -11.23 -1.30
C PHE A 13 -6.76 -10.68 -1.74
N PRO A 14 -5.67 -11.07 -1.03
CA PRO A 14 -5.55 -11.77 0.26
C PRO A 14 -5.78 -10.85 1.46
N PRO A 15 -5.96 -11.39 2.68
CA PRO A 15 -5.95 -10.57 3.88
C PRO A 15 -4.54 -10.03 4.13
N VAL A 16 -4.44 -8.77 4.57
CA VAL A 16 -3.15 -8.09 4.78
C VAL A 16 -3.05 -7.61 6.22
N PRO A 17 -2.06 -8.10 6.99
CA PRO A 17 -1.82 -7.66 8.36
C PRO A 17 -1.57 -6.13 8.45
N PRO A 18 -2.07 -5.45 9.49
CA PRO A 18 -2.00 -4.00 9.62
C PRO A 18 -0.66 -3.51 10.19
N ILE A 19 0.43 -3.63 9.44
CA ILE A 19 1.80 -3.29 9.84
C ILE A 19 1.93 -1.87 10.45
N GLY A 20 1.19 -0.88 9.92
CA GLY A 20 1.21 0.48 10.45
C GLY A 20 0.71 0.59 11.89
N ILE A 21 -0.30 -0.21 12.26
CA ILE A 21 -0.83 -0.25 13.63
C ILE A 21 0.22 -0.80 14.60
N GLU A 22 0.99 -1.80 14.20
CA GLU A 22 2.03 -2.39 15.06
C GLU A 22 3.14 -1.39 15.39
N TYR A 23 3.55 -0.54 14.42
CA TYR A 23 4.53 0.52 14.67
C TYR A 23 3.98 1.62 15.59
N ILE A 24 2.74 2.05 15.33
CA ILE A 24 2.09 3.09 16.13
C ILE A 24 1.84 2.60 17.56
N SER A 25 1.40 1.36 17.76
CA SER A 25 1.24 0.76 19.08
C SER A 25 2.52 0.83 19.89
N CYS A 26 3.63 0.41 19.26
CA CYS A 26 4.93 0.45 19.93
C CYS A 26 5.35 1.88 20.32
N SER A 27 5.14 2.85 19.44
CA SER A 27 5.47 4.26 19.72
C SER A 27 4.66 4.81 20.90
N MET A 28 3.36 4.53 20.93
CA MET A 28 2.48 4.96 22.02
C MET A 28 2.86 4.32 23.37
N GLU A 29 3.18 3.01 23.37
CA GLU A 29 3.62 2.31 24.59
C GLU A 29 4.95 2.85 25.13
N HIS A 30 5.91 3.17 24.25
CA HIS A 30 7.16 3.83 24.65
C HIS A 30 6.92 5.22 25.28
N ALA A 31 5.85 5.89 24.86
CA ALA A 31 5.43 7.16 25.48
C ALA A 31 4.63 6.99 26.80
N GLY A 32 4.46 5.75 27.26
CA GLY A 32 3.79 5.44 28.53
C GLY A 32 2.26 5.33 28.43
N HIS A 33 1.71 5.11 27.24
CA HIS A 33 0.30 4.81 27.07
C HIS A 33 0.04 3.30 27.16
N GLU A 34 -1.17 2.92 27.58
CA GLU A 34 -1.67 1.55 27.46
C GLU A 34 -2.37 1.41 26.11
N VAL A 35 -1.96 0.43 25.30
CA VAL A 35 -2.47 0.27 23.95
C VAL A 35 -3.00 -1.14 23.74
N GLU A 36 -4.26 -1.24 23.30
CA GLU A 36 -4.87 -2.45 22.79
C GLU A 36 -5.12 -2.33 21.29
N VAL A 37 -4.98 -3.43 20.57
CA VAL A 37 -5.27 -3.52 19.13
C VAL A 37 -6.44 -4.46 18.91
N LEU A 38 -7.49 -3.96 18.26
CA LEU A 38 -8.64 -4.74 17.81
C LEU A 38 -8.54 -4.91 16.29
N ASP A 39 -8.30 -6.12 15.85
CA ASP A 39 -8.24 -6.47 14.43
C ASP A 39 -9.57 -7.05 13.97
N LEU A 40 -10.31 -6.30 13.16
CA LEU A 40 -11.63 -6.70 12.66
C LEU A 40 -11.56 -7.50 11.34
N CYS A 41 -10.37 -7.81 10.82
CA CYS A 41 -10.23 -8.48 9.52
C CYS A 41 -11.03 -9.78 9.45
N PHE A 42 -11.05 -10.55 10.51
CA PHE A 42 -11.73 -11.86 10.58
C PHE A 42 -12.95 -11.87 11.52
N SER A 43 -13.39 -10.70 11.98
CA SER A 43 -14.57 -10.57 12.83
C SER A 43 -15.83 -11.03 12.10
N ASP A 44 -16.68 -11.80 12.79
CA ASP A 44 -18.02 -12.17 12.32
C ASP A 44 -19.06 -11.09 12.65
N ASP A 45 -18.88 -10.38 13.77
CA ASP A 45 -19.74 -9.28 14.22
C ASP A 45 -18.88 -8.13 14.77
N ILE A 46 -18.57 -7.16 13.89
CA ILE A 46 -17.68 -6.05 14.20
C ILE A 46 -18.18 -5.16 15.33
N TYR A 47 -19.49 -4.95 15.43
CA TYR A 47 -20.04 -4.07 16.47
C TYR A 47 -19.99 -4.71 17.85
N LYS A 48 -20.25 -6.00 17.92
CA LYS A 48 -20.11 -6.78 19.14
C LYS A 48 -18.66 -6.81 19.62
N ASP A 49 -17.72 -7.09 18.72
CA ASP A 49 -16.29 -7.15 19.08
C ASP A 49 -15.77 -5.78 19.55
N ILE A 50 -16.21 -4.67 18.90
CA ILE A 50 -15.90 -3.31 19.34
C ILE A 50 -16.48 -3.03 20.72
N GLU A 51 -17.75 -3.37 20.96
CA GLU A 51 -18.42 -3.15 22.24
C GLU A 51 -17.75 -3.94 23.38
N GLU A 52 -17.42 -5.21 23.15
CA GLU A 52 -16.72 -6.06 24.12
C GLU A 52 -15.32 -5.49 24.45
N SER A 53 -14.53 -5.10 23.45
CA SER A 53 -13.21 -4.52 23.65
C SER A 53 -13.31 -3.20 24.44
N ILE A 54 -14.23 -2.30 24.09
CA ILE A 54 -14.43 -1.04 24.82
C ILE A 54 -14.85 -1.29 26.26
N ASN A 55 -15.77 -2.21 26.51
CA ASN A 55 -16.27 -2.51 27.86
C ASN A 55 -15.18 -3.10 28.78
N ILE A 56 -14.27 -3.90 28.22
CA ILE A 56 -13.16 -4.53 28.94
C ILE A 56 -12.03 -3.51 29.15
N PHE A 57 -11.52 -2.93 28.06
CA PHE A 57 -10.33 -2.08 28.08
C PHE A 57 -10.61 -0.65 28.54
N LYS A 58 -11.82 -0.14 28.30
CA LYS A 58 -12.27 1.23 28.66
C LYS A 58 -11.33 2.30 28.10
N PRO A 59 -11.15 2.37 26.78
CA PRO A 59 -10.27 3.33 26.16
C PRO A 59 -10.75 4.77 26.37
N GLU A 60 -9.82 5.71 26.39
CA GLU A 60 -10.09 7.16 26.43
C GLU A 60 -10.09 7.76 25.02
N ILE A 61 -9.36 7.10 24.09
CA ILE A 61 -9.21 7.48 22.68
C ILE A 61 -9.30 6.20 21.83
N VAL A 62 -9.89 6.33 20.64
CA VAL A 62 -9.86 5.28 19.61
C VAL A 62 -9.11 5.77 18.39
N GLY A 63 -8.15 5.00 17.91
CA GLY A 63 -7.49 5.19 16.62
C GLY A 63 -8.00 4.21 15.56
N LEU A 64 -8.46 4.69 14.41
CA LEU A 64 -8.94 3.88 13.30
C LEU A 64 -7.95 3.94 12.11
N SER A 65 -7.52 2.79 11.62
CA SER A 65 -6.57 2.73 10.49
C SER A 65 -7.29 2.74 9.14
N VAL A 66 -7.14 3.83 8.39
CA VAL A 66 -7.60 3.96 7.00
C VAL A 66 -6.46 3.54 6.06
N ARG A 67 -6.28 2.24 5.85
CA ARG A 67 -5.23 1.73 4.95
C ARG A 67 -5.46 2.18 3.51
N ASN A 68 -6.66 1.95 2.99
CA ASN A 68 -7.12 2.35 1.66
C ASN A 68 -8.53 2.91 1.77
N ILE A 69 -8.92 3.80 0.85
CA ILE A 69 -10.29 4.31 0.76
C ILE A 69 -11.18 3.43 -0.13
N ASP A 70 -10.57 2.75 -1.09
CA ASP A 70 -11.21 1.77 -1.98
C ASP A 70 -10.18 0.74 -2.47
N SER A 71 -10.62 -0.25 -3.25
CA SER A 71 -9.76 -1.28 -3.80
C SER A 71 -8.92 -0.82 -5.01
N VAL A 72 -9.03 0.43 -5.43
CA VAL A 72 -8.32 1.06 -6.57
C VAL A 72 -8.70 0.48 -7.94
N LEU A 73 -9.28 -0.69 -8.00
CA LEU A 73 -9.62 -1.40 -9.21
C LEU A 73 -11.02 -1.00 -9.70
N TYR A 74 -11.19 -0.72 -11.00
CA TYR A 74 -12.51 -0.40 -11.56
C TYR A 74 -13.44 -1.62 -11.53
N HIS A 75 -12.96 -2.75 -12.06
CA HIS A 75 -13.71 -4.00 -11.98
C HIS A 75 -13.73 -4.50 -10.54
N ASN A 76 -14.91 -4.86 -10.05
CA ASN A 76 -15.10 -5.30 -8.66
C ASN A 76 -14.58 -4.29 -7.62
N ASN A 77 -14.77 -2.99 -7.87
CA ASN A 77 -14.40 -1.96 -6.90
C ASN A 77 -15.16 -2.14 -5.58
N GLU A 78 -14.44 -2.01 -4.49
CA GLU A 78 -14.98 -1.99 -3.14
C GLU A 78 -14.61 -0.65 -2.49
N PHE A 79 -15.61 0.09 -2.00
CA PHE A 79 -15.43 1.37 -1.33
C PHE A 79 -15.50 1.17 0.19
N PHE A 80 -14.37 1.32 0.86
CA PHE A 80 -14.21 0.92 2.27
C PHE A 80 -14.67 1.96 3.28
N LEU A 81 -14.75 3.24 2.90
CA LEU A 81 -15.04 4.31 3.87
C LEU A 81 -16.50 4.28 4.40
N GLU A 82 -17.45 3.60 3.75
CA GLU A 82 -18.82 3.52 4.25
C GLU A 82 -18.89 2.74 5.57
N GLU A 83 -18.31 1.54 5.60
CA GLU A 83 -18.24 0.73 6.82
C GLU A 83 -17.43 1.44 7.92
N MET A 84 -16.30 2.06 7.56
CA MET A 84 -15.49 2.84 8.50
C MET A 84 -16.25 4.02 9.10
N ARG A 85 -17.04 4.74 8.29
CA ARG A 85 -17.90 5.82 8.76
C ARG A 85 -18.94 5.32 9.75
N ASP A 86 -19.54 4.17 9.50
CA ASP A 86 -20.55 3.60 10.38
C ASP A 86 -19.93 3.12 11.70
N ILE A 87 -18.68 2.60 11.67
CA ILE A 87 -17.90 2.34 12.89
C ILE A 87 -17.64 3.64 13.68
N VAL A 88 -17.21 4.71 13.02
CA VAL A 88 -16.98 6.01 13.70
C VAL A 88 -18.26 6.53 14.33
N LYS A 89 -19.40 6.48 13.63
CA LYS A 89 -20.70 6.86 14.19
C LYS A 89 -21.07 6.01 15.40
N PHE A 90 -20.89 4.70 15.33
CA PHE A 90 -21.14 3.78 16.41
C PHE A 90 -20.33 4.12 17.67
N LEU A 91 -19.02 4.39 17.52
CA LEU A 91 -18.12 4.78 18.60
C LEU A 91 -18.53 6.10 19.25
N LYS A 92 -18.86 7.11 18.44
CA LYS A 92 -19.24 8.44 18.93
C LYS A 92 -20.61 8.44 19.60
N TYR A 93 -21.59 7.76 19.01
CA TYR A 93 -22.98 7.75 19.52
C TYR A 93 -23.13 6.93 20.81
N ASN A 94 -22.54 5.73 20.87
CA ASN A 94 -22.75 4.83 21.99
C ASN A 94 -21.76 5.07 23.15
N PHE A 95 -20.54 5.55 22.87
CA PHE A 95 -19.47 5.63 23.86
C PHE A 95 -18.91 7.05 24.04
N ASN A 96 -19.30 8.00 23.20
CA ASN A 96 -18.80 9.39 23.22
C ASN A 96 -17.26 9.48 23.24
N LEU A 97 -16.58 8.61 22.45
CA LEU A 97 -15.14 8.54 22.36
C LEU A 97 -14.58 9.49 21.32
N CYS A 98 -13.40 10.04 21.58
CA CYS A 98 -12.61 10.77 20.59
C CYS A 98 -12.01 9.77 19.59
N VAL A 99 -12.24 10.01 18.29
CA VAL A 99 -11.78 9.13 17.20
C VAL A 99 -10.72 9.83 16.37
N ILE A 100 -9.51 9.24 16.39
CA ILE A 100 -8.38 9.61 15.54
C ILE A 100 -8.39 8.70 14.32
N VAL A 101 -8.13 9.24 13.11
CA VAL A 101 -7.94 8.43 11.91
C VAL A 101 -6.54 8.63 11.33
N GLY A 102 -5.95 7.57 10.82
CA GLY A 102 -4.62 7.59 10.20
C GLY A 102 -4.47 6.49 9.15
N GLY A 103 -3.31 6.42 8.52
CA GLY A 103 -2.99 5.43 7.49
C GLY A 103 -2.93 6.03 6.09
N THR A 104 -2.43 5.23 5.13
CA THR A 104 -2.10 5.71 3.77
C THR A 104 -3.32 6.22 3.01
N GLY A 105 -4.50 5.63 3.23
CA GLY A 105 -5.74 6.07 2.60
C GLY A 105 -6.14 7.51 2.95
N LEU A 106 -5.77 7.99 4.14
CA LEU A 106 -6.01 9.38 4.53
C LEU A 106 -5.24 10.38 3.64
N SER A 107 -4.08 9.99 3.11
CA SER A 107 -3.25 10.86 2.24
C SER A 107 -3.91 11.17 0.89
N THR A 108 -4.98 10.49 0.52
CA THR A 108 -5.70 10.75 -0.75
C THR A 108 -6.42 12.09 -0.75
N ASN A 109 -7.04 12.44 0.36
CA ASN A 109 -7.71 13.72 0.64
C ASN A 109 -7.92 13.85 2.16
N PRO A 110 -6.96 14.38 2.91
CA PRO A 110 -6.97 14.33 4.38
C PRO A 110 -8.23 14.92 5.02
N GLU A 111 -8.54 16.18 4.70
CA GLU A 111 -9.69 16.88 5.25
C GLU A 111 -11.00 16.18 4.83
N GLY A 112 -11.12 15.85 3.56
CA GLY A 112 -12.32 15.21 3.02
C GLY A 112 -12.57 13.82 3.62
N VAL A 113 -11.53 13.03 3.90
CA VAL A 113 -11.68 11.70 4.54
C VAL A 113 -12.08 11.86 6.01
N VAL A 114 -11.47 12.79 6.76
CA VAL A 114 -11.86 13.07 8.15
C VAL A 114 -13.31 13.51 8.22
N ASP A 115 -13.73 14.44 7.38
CA ASP A 115 -15.10 14.94 7.30
C ASP A 115 -16.10 13.84 6.90
N TYR A 116 -15.76 13.04 5.88
CA TYR A 116 -16.60 11.93 5.43
C TYR A 116 -16.84 10.88 6.53
N LEU A 117 -15.79 10.56 7.28
CA LEU A 117 -15.88 9.61 8.39
C LEU A 117 -16.56 10.19 9.62
N GLY A 118 -16.55 11.52 9.78
CA GLY A 118 -16.99 12.20 10.99
C GLY A 118 -16.03 11.99 12.16
N ALA A 119 -14.75 11.75 11.88
CA ALA A 119 -13.71 11.63 12.89
C ALA A 119 -13.35 12.98 13.50
N ASP A 120 -12.70 12.99 14.67
CA ASP A 120 -12.36 14.24 15.35
C ASP A 120 -11.06 14.84 14.82
N VAL A 121 -10.12 14.00 14.41
CA VAL A 121 -8.82 14.42 13.90
C VAL A 121 -8.17 13.33 13.06
N GLY A 122 -7.39 13.76 12.07
CA GLY A 122 -6.58 12.90 11.19
C GLY A 122 -5.09 13.11 11.36
N ILE A 123 -4.30 12.04 11.12
CA ILE A 123 -2.85 12.13 11.07
C ILE A 123 -2.34 11.56 9.74
N VAL A 124 -1.64 12.37 8.97
CA VAL A 124 -1.17 12.06 7.61
C VAL A 124 0.34 11.86 7.58
N GLY A 125 0.79 10.84 6.88
CA GLY A 125 2.20 10.50 6.78
C GLY A 125 2.71 9.67 7.96
N PRO A 126 4.04 9.59 8.15
CA PRO A 126 4.65 8.82 9.23
C PRO A 126 4.25 9.38 10.60
N ALA A 127 3.50 8.60 11.36
CA ALA A 127 2.81 9.11 12.56
C ALA A 127 3.53 8.79 13.86
N GLU A 128 4.59 7.98 13.84
CA GLU A 128 5.23 7.40 15.02
C GLU A 128 5.64 8.41 16.08
N GLU A 129 6.12 9.60 15.71
CA GLU A 129 6.43 10.68 16.67
C GLU A 129 5.22 11.61 16.90
N THR A 130 4.53 11.94 15.81
CA THR A 130 3.47 12.95 15.82
C THR A 130 2.24 12.48 16.59
N ILE A 131 1.99 11.18 16.65
CA ILE A 131 0.84 10.61 17.37
C ILE A 131 0.88 10.96 18.88
N ASN A 132 2.05 10.95 19.49
CA ASN A 132 2.19 11.25 20.90
C ASN A 132 1.95 12.74 21.20
N ILE A 133 2.32 13.62 20.25
CA ILE A 133 1.99 15.07 20.33
C ILE A 133 0.48 15.25 20.22
N LEU A 134 -0.15 14.57 19.27
CA LEU A 134 -1.61 14.62 19.08
C LEU A 134 -2.36 14.15 20.34
N ILE A 135 -1.93 13.04 20.95
CA ILE A 135 -2.55 12.52 22.18
C ILE A 135 -2.45 13.54 23.34
N GLU A 136 -1.30 14.20 23.50
CA GLU A 136 -1.15 15.24 24.52
C GLU A 136 -2.02 16.47 24.20
N ASP A 137 -2.16 16.88 22.94
CA ASP A 137 -3.06 17.96 22.55
C ASP A 137 -4.54 17.61 22.83
N ILE A 138 -4.96 16.36 22.59
CA ILE A 138 -6.32 15.88 22.93
C ILE A 138 -6.53 15.92 24.44
N LYS A 139 -5.59 15.38 25.22
CA LYS A 139 -5.65 15.36 26.69
C LYS A 139 -5.79 16.77 27.28
N ASN A 140 -5.06 17.73 26.71
CA ASN A 140 -5.08 19.12 27.14
C ASN A 140 -6.22 19.95 26.55
N LYS A 141 -7.09 19.36 25.70
CA LYS A 141 -8.16 20.03 24.94
C LYS A 141 -7.62 21.19 24.08
N SER A 142 -6.46 21.02 23.50
CA SER A 142 -5.71 22.04 22.75
C SER A 142 -5.40 21.61 21.32
N LEU A 143 -6.33 20.91 20.67
CA LEU A 143 -6.19 20.53 19.28
C LEU A 143 -5.90 21.77 18.40
N ARG A 144 -4.84 21.70 17.60
CA ARG A 144 -4.35 22.81 16.77
C ARG A 144 -4.94 22.79 15.36
N SER A 145 -5.35 21.61 14.91
CA SER A 145 -5.90 21.38 13.56
C SER A 145 -6.71 20.10 13.55
N SER A 146 -7.61 19.96 12.58
CA SER A 146 -8.26 18.68 12.26
C SER A 146 -7.31 17.70 11.55
N ILE A 147 -6.19 18.18 11.01
CA ILE A 147 -5.16 17.34 10.37
C ILE A 147 -3.79 17.64 10.98
N TYR A 148 -3.13 16.58 11.44
CA TYR A 148 -1.74 16.60 11.86
C TYR A 148 -0.87 15.95 10.78
N HIS A 149 0.30 16.56 10.51
CA HIS A 149 1.26 16.02 9.55
C HIS A 149 2.38 15.30 10.27
N GLY A 150 2.50 14.03 9.98
CA GLY A 150 3.56 13.17 10.51
C GLY A 150 4.93 13.57 9.97
N VAL A 151 5.92 13.54 10.83
CA VAL A 151 7.31 13.82 10.49
C VAL A 151 8.17 12.65 10.95
N LEU A 152 8.95 12.07 10.03
CA LEU A 152 10.02 11.14 10.41
C LEU A 152 11.32 11.90 10.63
N ARG A 153 11.91 11.70 11.80
CA ARG A 153 13.31 12.03 12.06
C ARG A 153 14.17 10.78 11.87
N LYS A 154 15.47 10.99 11.56
CA LYS A 154 16.39 9.90 11.21
C LYS A 154 16.53 8.79 12.27
N ASP A 155 16.16 9.05 13.51
CA ASP A 155 16.52 8.22 14.67
C ASP A 155 15.33 7.47 15.30
N VAL A 156 14.16 7.46 14.64
CA VAL A 156 13.00 6.75 15.18
C VAL A 156 13.08 5.28 14.83
N SER A 157 13.72 4.54 15.71
CA SER A 157 13.73 3.09 15.70
C SER A 157 12.61 2.56 16.58
N CYS A 158 11.36 2.71 16.16
CA CYS A 158 10.28 2.02 16.84
C CYS A 158 10.29 0.55 16.41
N LYS A 159 10.44 -0.36 17.37
CA LYS A 159 10.23 -1.78 17.10
C LYS A 159 8.74 -2.01 16.83
N ARG A 160 8.46 -3.05 16.10
CA ARG A 160 7.13 -3.47 15.75
C ARG A 160 6.53 -4.32 16.87
N LYS A 161 5.26 -4.07 17.24
CA LYS A 161 4.54 -4.88 18.24
C LYS A 161 3.87 -6.07 17.55
N ILE A 162 4.65 -7.08 17.19
CA ILE A 162 4.19 -8.26 16.44
C ILE A 162 3.08 -9.03 17.17
N ASP A 163 3.12 -9.05 18.51
CA ASP A 163 2.12 -9.74 19.33
C ASP A 163 0.74 -9.09 19.34
N ALA A 164 0.61 -7.89 18.76
CA ALA A 164 -0.67 -7.19 18.66
C ALA A 164 -1.63 -7.83 17.63
N ILE A 165 -1.10 -8.66 16.74
CA ILE A 165 -1.85 -9.27 15.61
C ILE A 165 -1.71 -10.78 15.65
N ASP A 166 -2.81 -11.50 15.42
CA ASP A 166 -2.78 -12.96 15.23
C ASP A 166 -2.36 -13.31 13.79
N TYR A 167 -1.04 -13.39 13.56
CA TYR A 167 -0.50 -13.76 12.25
C TYR A 167 -0.89 -15.15 11.77
N LYS A 168 -1.22 -16.07 12.69
CA LYS A 168 -1.60 -17.44 12.32
C LYS A 168 -2.84 -17.42 11.43
N ILE A 169 -3.88 -16.68 11.82
CA ILE A 169 -5.12 -16.61 11.05
C ILE A 169 -4.90 -15.99 9.65
N TYR A 170 -3.97 -15.02 9.52
CA TYR A 170 -3.60 -14.46 8.23
C TYR A 170 -2.97 -15.50 7.32
N TYR A 171 -1.96 -16.25 7.82
CA TYR A 171 -1.29 -17.30 7.05
C TYR A 171 -2.23 -18.44 6.65
N GLU A 172 -3.13 -18.85 7.53
CA GLU A 172 -4.16 -19.87 7.24
C GLU A 172 -5.14 -19.43 6.14
N ASN A 173 -5.30 -18.12 5.93
CA ASN A 173 -6.17 -17.53 4.91
C ASN A 173 -5.42 -16.96 3.70
N GLY A 174 -4.17 -17.37 3.48
CA GLY A 174 -3.38 -16.99 2.30
C GLY A 174 -2.74 -15.60 2.37
N GLY A 175 -2.83 -14.93 3.52
CA GLY A 175 -2.05 -13.72 3.79
C GLY A 175 -0.61 -14.06 4.15
N ILE A 176 0.26 -13.07 4.07
CA ILE A 176 1.66 -13.19 4.45
C ILE A 176 2.08 -11.97 5.29
N ALA A 177 3.13 -12.11 6.09
CA ALA A 177 3.65 -10.99 6.85
C ALA A 177 4.26 -9.93 5.93
N GLY A 178 4.22 -8.68 6.34
CA GLY A 178 4.91 -7.60 5.65
C GLY A 178 6.16 -7.17 6.43
N PHE A 179 7.13 -6.59 5.75
CA PHE A 179 8.18 -5.75 6.33
C PHE A 179 8.45 -4.57 5.42
N GLU A 180 9.06 -3.52 5.93
CA GLU A 180 9.42 -2.34 5.13
C GLU A 180 10.88 -1.96 5.37
N THR A 181 11.57 -1.47 4.33
CA THR A 181 12.94 -1.00 4.41
C THR A 181 13.04 0.52 4.32
N HIS A 182 12.02 1.16 3.77
CA HIS A 182 11.93 2.62 3.70
C HIS A 182 10.48 3.11 3.65
N LYS A 183 10.30 4.40 3.83
CA LYS A 183 9.05 5.13 3.57
C LYS A 183 9.28 6.19 2.53
N GLY A 184 8.24 6.51 1.74
CA GLY A 184 8.31 7.48 0.65
C GLY A 184 8.71 6.86 -0.68
N CYS A 185 8.66 7.68 -1.74
CA CYS A 185 8.99 7.28 -3.12
C CYS A 185 9.45 8.51 -3.91
N SER A 186 10.63 8.43 -4.52
CA SER A 186 11.21 9.52 -5.32
C SER A 186 10.63 9.60 -6.73
N SER A 187 9.91 8.57 -7.17
CA SER A 187 9.29 8.52 -8.50
C SER A 187 8.23 9.61 -8.68
N SER A 188 8.09 10.12 -9.91
CA SER A 188 7.16 11.21 -10.27
C SER A 188 5.93 10.72 -11.04
N CYS A 189 5.39 9.56 -10.69
CA CYS A 189 4.24 8.97 -11.37
C CYS A 189 3.02 9.90 -11.26
N PRO A 190 2.42 10.38 -12.38
CA PRO A 190 1.42 11.44 -12.35
C PRO A 190 0.09 11.05 -11.69
N TYR A 191 -0.16 9.76 -11.54
CA TYR A 191 -1.39 9.19 -10.95
C TYR A 191 -1.23 8.81 -9.47
N CYS A 192 0.01 8.77 -8.94
CA CYS A 192 0.29 8.20 -7.64
C CYS A 192 0.28 9.26 -6.53
N ILE A 193 -0.39 8.95 -5.42
CA ILE A 193 -0.41 9.80 -4.21
C ILE A 193 0.92 9.77 -3.45
N GLU A 194 1.75 8.76 -3.67
CA GLU A 194 3.07 8.62 -3.05
C GLU A 194 4.20 9.26 -3.89
N ALA A 195 3.88 9.79 -5.07
CA ALA A 195 4.87 10.41 -5.96
C ALA A 195 5.58 11.60 -5.33
N ASN A 196 6.88 11.73 -5.60
CA ASN A 196 7.75 12.82 -5.15
C ASN A 196 7.82 12.98 -3.61
N LYS A 197 7.56 11.92 -2.85
CA LYS A 197 7.76 11.93 -1.41
C LYS A 197 9.21 11.62 -1.06
N ARG A 198 9.72 12.36 -0.07
CA ARG A 198 11.07 12.11 0.44
C ARG A 198 11.19 10.67 0.94
N VAL A 199 12.26 10.01 0.52
CA VAL A 199 12.60 8.66 0.96
C VAL A 199 13.33 8.70 2.31
N PHE A 200 12.89 7.88 3.25
CA PHE A 200 13.49 7.70 4.55
C PHE A 200 13.84 6.21 4.72
N LEU A 201 15.12 5.93 4.63
CA LEU A 201 15.67 4.59 4.82
C LEU A 201 15.61 4.20 6.30
N ARG A 202 15.20 2.97 6.59
CA ARG A 202 15.19 2.41 7.93
C ARG A 202 16.59 1.84 8.27
N ASP A 203 16.86 1.74 9.55
CA ASP A 203 18.06 1.04 10.03
C ASP A 203 17.98 -0.45 9.67
N ILE A 204 19.01 -0.95 8.98
CA ILE A 204 19.04 -2.32 8.45
C ILE A 204 19.01 -3.36 9.58
N ASP A 205 19.74 -3.12 10.66
CA ASP A 205 19.81 -4.07 11.79
C ASP A 205 18.45 -4.18 12.49
N HIS A 206 17.70 -3.08 12.56
CA HIS A 206 16.32 -3.08 13.08
C HIS A 206 15.39 -3.91 12.18
N VAL A 207 15.43 -3.71 10.86
CA VAL A 207 14.61 -4.50 9.93
C VAL A 207 14.95 -5.99 10.00
N ILE A 208 16.25 -6.34 10.05
CA ILE A 208 16.70 -7.72 10.19
C ILE A 208 16.23 -8.31 11.53
N SER A 209 16.27 -7.54 12.62
CA SER A 209 15.76 -7.97 13.92
C SER A 209 14.27 -8.29 13.90
N GLU A 210 13.46 -7.45 13.22
CA GLU A 210 12.02 -7.70 13.03
C GLU A 210 11.77 -9.00 12.25
N ILE A 211 12.50 -9.22 11.15
CA ILE A 211 12.38 -10.46 10.36
C ILE A 211 12.76 -11.69 11.21
N LYS A 212 13.84 -11.60 12.02
CA LYS A 212 14.24 -12.69 12.94
C LYS A 212 13.14 -13.01 13.95
N ASP A 213 12.47 -12.00 14.48
CA ASP A 213 11.35 -12.18 15.40
C ASP A 213 10.21 -12.98 14.76
N PHE A 214 9.82 -12.65 13.52
CA PHE A 214 8.83 -13.42 12.77
C PHE A 214 9.26 -14.87 12.53
N VAL A 215 10.50 -15.07 12.07
CA VAL A 215 11.05 -16.41 11.80
C VAL A 215 11.07 -17.26 13.08
N SER A 216 11.43 -16.67 14.22
CA SER A 216 11.43 -17.37 15.52
C SER A 216 10.04 -17.87 15.96
N ARG A 217 8.98 -17.22 15.44
CA ARG A 217 7.56 -17.59 15.67
C ARG A 217 7.01 -18.53 14.58
N GLY A 218 7.87 -18.95 13.62
CA GLY A 218 7.50 -19.86 12.54
C GLY A 218 6.94 -19.18 11.28
N TYR A 219 7.00 -17.86 11.17
CA TYR A 219 6.56 -17.11 10.01
C TYR A 219 7.77 -16.76 9.12
N ASN A 220 7.85 -17.36 7.95
CA ASN A 220 9.02 -17.22 7.06
C ASN A 220 8.67 -16.78 5.63
N HIS A 221 7.42 -16.35 5.39
CA HIS A 221 6.96 -15.88 4.08
C HIS A 221 6.53 -14.42 4.18
N PHE A 222 7.13 -13.54 3.36
CA PHE A 222 6.99 -12.11 3.49
C PHE A 222 6.69 -11.41 2.18
N HIS A 223 6.01 -10.26 2.29
CA HIS A 223 5.97 -9.24 1.26
C HIS A 223 6.72 -7.99 1.74
N LEU A 224 7.61 -7.45 0.90
CA LEU A 224 8.21 -6.15 1.15
C LEU A 224 7.20 -5.06 0.85
N CYS A 225 6.86 -4.25 1.85
CA CYS A 225 5.78 -3.25 1.78
C CYS A 225 6.22 -1.89 1.21
N ASP A 226 7.44 -1.79 0.74
CA ASP A 226 7.97 -0.59 0.11
C ASP A 226 7.24 -0.29 -1.21
N SER A 227 7.20 0.98 -1.60
CA SER A 227 6.66 1.37 -2.91
C SER A 227 7.47 0.75 -4.05
N GLU A 228 8.82 0.84 -3.96
CA GLU A 228 9.78 0.27 -4.91
C GLU A 228 11.07 -0.04 -4.16
N PHE A 229 11.47 -1.31 -4.03
CA PHE A 229 12.62 -1.72 -3.21
C PHE A 229 13.94 -1.00 -3.59
N ASN A 230 14.13 -0.75 -4.87
CA ASN A 230 15.36 -0.16 -5.40
C ASN A 230 15.33 1.38 -5.47
N GLU A 231 14.72 2.05 -4.49
CA GLU A 231 14.80 3.51 -4.34
C GLU A 231 16.22 4.01 -4.09
N ASP A 232 17.02 3.23 -3.36
CA ASP A 232 18.45 3.43 -3.15
C ASP A 232 19.18 2.10 -3.39
N LEU A 233 19.98 2.05 -4.45
CA LEU A 233 20.64 0.82 -4.89
C LEU A 233 21.70 0.33 -3.88
N ASP A 234 22.47 1.24 -3.30
CA ASP A 234 23.53 0.86 -2.35
C ASP A 234 22.92 0.34 -1.05
N TYR A 235 21.89 0.99 -0.54
CA TYR A 235 21.13 0.52 0.62
C TYR A 235 20.50 -0.85 0.36
N SER A 236 19.88 -1.05 -0.81
CA SER A 236 19.23 -2.33 -1.16
C SER A 236 20.26 -3.47 -1.22
N ILE A 237 21.47 -3.21 -1.71
CA ILE A 237 22.58 -4.17 -1.72
C ILE A 237 23.02 -4.48 -0.28
N GLU A 238 23.23 -3.46 0.55
CA GLU A 238 23.66 -3.60 1.95
C GLU A 238 22.61 -4.37 2.76
N PHE A 239 21.33 -4.08 2.59
CA PHE A 239 20.23 -4.83 3.21
C PHE A 239 20.28 -6.31 2.83
N CYS A 240 20.37 -6.63 1.54
CA CYS A 240 20.45 -8.02 1.10
C CYS A 240 21.70 -8.74 1.61
N GLU A 241 22.84 -8.06 1.69
CA GLU A 241 24.06 -8.62 2.27
C GLU A 241 23.91 -8.90 3.77
N SER A 242 23.26 -8.00 4.50
CA SER A 242 22.96 -8.17 5.92
C SER A 242 21.97 -9.32 6.16
N LEU A 243 20.92 -9.39 5.34
CA LEU A 243 19.95 -10.47 5.38
C LEU A 243 20.62 -11.83 5.08
N LYS A 244 21.55 -11.87 4.11
CA LYS A 244 22.32 -13.07 3.79
C LYS A 244 23.23 -13.48 4.95
N ARG A 245 23.91 -12.52 5.63
CA ARG A 245 24.70 -12.79 6.84
C ARG A 245 23.86 -13.34 7.99
N ALA A 246 22.60 -12.89 8.09
CA ALA A 246 21.66 -13.38 9.09
C ALA A 246 21.26 -14.85 8.88
N SER A 247 21.48 -15.41 7.67
CA SER A 247 21.24 -16.82 7.30
C SER A 247 19.81 -17.30 7.65
N LEU A 248 18.81 -16.46 7.38
CA LEU A 248 17.41 -16.80 7.63
C LEU A 248 16.83 -17.58 6.45
N ASP A 249 16.09 -18.65 6.75
CA ASP A 249 15.33 -19.41 5.74
C ASP A 249 13.97 -18.73 5.53
N ILE A 250 13.95 -17.77 4.62
CA ILE A 250 12.75 -17.00 4.29
C ILE A 250 12.45 -17.02 2.79
N LYS A 251 11.18 -16.74 2.47
CA LYS A 251 10.72 -16.42 1.10
C LYS A 251 10.10 -15.05 1.11
N TRP A 252 10.41 -14.23 0.12
CA TRP A 252 9.83 -12.90 0.04
C TRP A 252 9.63 -12.40 -1.38
N THR A 253 8.73 -11.41 -1.51
CA THR A 253 8.38 -10.74 -2.76
C THR A 253 8.59 -9.25 -2.62
N ALA A 254 8.84 -8.56 -3.74
CA ALA A 254 9.05 -7.11 -3.76
C ALA A 254 8.46 -6.46 -5.02
N TYR A 255 8.09 -5.18 -4.90
CA TYR A 255 7.93 -4.30 -6.04
C TYR A 255 9.27 -3.62 -6.37
N MET A 256 9.55 -3.45 -7.66
CA MET A 256 10.74 -2.74 -8.14
C MET A 256 10.43 -1.92 -9.38
N LYS A 257 11.08 -0.76 -9.51
CA LYS A 257 11.15 -0.05 -10.79
C LYS A 257 12.16 -0.74 -11.71
N PRO A 258 11.95 -0.71 -13.04
CA PRO A 258 12.83 -1.39 -14.00
C PRO A 258 14.21 -0.74 -14.13
N SER A 259 14.36 0.52 -13.74
CA SER A 259 15.63 1.24 -13.68
C SER A 259 16.37 1.02 -12.35
N GLU A 260 17.60 1.48 -12.27
CA GLU A 260 18.39 1.53 -11.02
C GLU A 260 18.54 0.16 -10.34
N PHE A 261 18.81 -0.88 -11.10
CA PHE A 261 19.14 -2.21 -10.60
C PHE A 261 20.50 -2.69 -11.09
N SER A 262 21.05 -3.70 -10.43
CA SER A 262 22.26 -4.38 -10.84
C SER A 262 22.08 -5.90 -10.81
N LYS A 263 22.86 -6.63 -11.63
CA LYS A 263 22.90 -8.10 -11.57
C LYS A 263 23.33 -8.59 -10.18
N ARG A 264 24.20 -7.81 -9.48
CA ARG A 264 24.61 -8.10 -8.10
C ARG A 264 23.43 -8.07 -7.16
N LEU A 265 22.59 -7.01 -7.23
CA LEU A 265 21.39 -6.89 -6.39
C LEU A 265 20.45 -8.08 -6.61
N LEU A 266 20.07 -8.38 -7.87
CA LEU A 266 19.16 -9.48 -8.17
C LEU A 266 19.69 -10.84 -7.70
N LYS A 267 21.02 -11.07 -7.81
CA LYS A 267 21.64 -12.28 -7.29
C LYS A 267 21.56 -12.35 -5.76
N LEU A 268 21.81 -11.25 -5.05
CA LEU A 268 21.68 -11.18 -3.59
C LEU A 268 20.22 -11.38 -3.17
N MET A 269 19.26 -10.76 -3.85
CA MET A 269 17.84 -10.96 -3.60
C MET A 269 17.44 -12.44 -3.72
N ARG A 270 17.86 -13.12 -4.81
CA ARG A 270 17.64 -14.55 -4.98
C ARG A 270 18.28 -15.36 -3.85
N ASP A 271 19.53 -15.03 -3.47
CA ASP A 271 20.28 -15.75 -2.42
C ASP A 271 19.66 -15.54 -1.03
N THR A 272 18.83 -14.53 -0.84
CA THR A 272 18.09 -14.22 0.41
C THR A 272 16.62 -14.63 0.38
N GLY A 273 16.18 -15.36 -0.65
CA GLY A 273 14.86 -15.97 -0.71
C GLY A 273 13.80 -15.21 -1.54
N VAL A 274 14.21 -14.21 -2.34
CA VAL A 274 13.27 -13.62 -3.32
C VAL A 274 12.87 -14.66 -4.34
N TYR A 275 11.58 -14.88 -4.49
CA TYR A 275 11.04 -15.81 -5.49
C TYR A 275 10.21 -15.11 -6.57
N LEU A 276 9.71 -13.90 -6.29
CA LEU A 276 8.91 -13.10 -7.22
C LEU A 276 9.21 -11.62 -7.07
N ILE A 277 9.38 -10.94 -8.20
CA ILE A 277 9.46 -9.47 -8.29
C ILE A 277 8.34 -8.98 -9.21
N THR A 278 7.60 -7.98 -8.75
CA THR A 278 6.65 -7.25 -9.58
C THR A 278 7.30 -5.96 -10.08
N LEU A 279 7.31 -5.78 -11.40
CA LEU A 279 7.73 -4.53 -12.03
C LEU A 279 6.52 -3.66 -12.34
N THR A 280 6.52 -2.42 -11.88
CA THR A 280 5.56 -1.41 -12.32
C THR A 280 6.02 -0.83 -13.65
N VAL A 281 5.21 -0.99 -14.70
CA VAL A 281 5.51 -0.51 -16.06
C VAL A 281 4.38 0.37 -16.57
N ASP A 282 4.69 1.62 -16.86
CA ASP A 282 3.74 2.62 -17.33
C ASP A 282 3.88 2.87 -18.83
N SER A 283 2.79 2.73 -19.57
CA SER A 283 2.79 2.89 -21.04
C SER A 283 3.09 4.31 -21.51
N TYR A 284 2.78 5.34 -20.68
CA TYR A 284 3.06 6.74 -21.04
C TYR A 284 4.57 7.07 -21.12
N ARG A 285 5.43 6.22 -20.59
CA ARG A 285 6.88 6.41 -20.64
C ARG A 285 7.43 6.06 -22.01
N LYS A 286 7.62 7.07 -22.85
CA LYS A 286 8.05 6.90 -24.26
C LYS A 286 9.59 6.85 -24.45
N CYS A 287 10.37 6.91 -23.36
CA CYS A 287 11.81 6.88 -23.41
C CYS A 287 12.34 5.49 -23.76
N THR A 288 13.10 5.39 -24.85
CA THR A 288 13.72 4.13 -25.29
C THR A 288 14.58 3.48 -24.22
N MET A 289 15.27 4.28 -23.40
CA MET A 289 16.10 3.79 -22.29
C MET A 289 15.25 3.08 -21.23
N TYR A 290 14.07 3.62 -20.90
CA TYR A 290 13.16 2.98 -19.96
C TYR A 290 12.73 1.57 -20.42
N TRP A 291 12.35 1.41 -21.68
CA TRP A 291 11.97 0.11 -22.24
C TRP A 291 13.14 -0.86 -22.34
N SER A 292 14.35 -0.36 -22.63
CA SER A 292 15.58 -1.16 -22.56
C SER A 292 15.87 -1.63 -21.13
N ASP A 293 15.57 -0.84 -20.13
CA ASP A 293 15.71 -1.24 -18.72
C ASP A 293 14.72 -2.33 -18.35
N VAL A 294 13.44 -2.24 -18.79
CA VAL A 294 12.44 -3.31 -18.61
C VAL A 294 12.94 -4.64 -19.21
N GLU A 295 13.41 -4.59 -20.45
CA GLU A 295 13.96 -5.76 -21.16
C GLU A 295 15.16 -6.35 -20.40
N ARG A 296 16.13 -5.52 -20.07
CA ARG A 296 17.34 -5.91 -19.35
C ARG A 296 17.01 -6.52 -17.98
N PHE A 297 16.01 -5.97 -17.27
CA PHE A 297 15.58 -6.49 -15.98
C PHE A 297 15.05 -7.92 -16.12
N VAL A 298 14.08 -8.14 -17.01
CA VAL A 298 13.47 -9.46 -17.22
C VAL A 298 14.53 -10.50 -17.60
N PHE A 299 15.40 -10.17 -18.56
CA PHE A 299 16.47 -11.07 -19.00
C PHE A 299 17.56 -11.31 -17.96
N THR A 300 17.67 -10.45 -16.95
CA THR A 300 18.62 -10.66 -15.84
C THR A 300 18.00 -11.47 -14.70
N ALA A 301 16.73 -11.25 -14.37
CA ALA A 301 16.05 -11.87 -13.24
C ALA A 301 15.67 -13.36 -13.53
N LYS A 302 15.11 -13.63 -14.69
CA LYS A 302 14.62 -14.98 -15.05
C LYS A 302 15.69 -16.07 -15.00
N PRO A 303 16.91 -15.91 -15.55
CA PRO A 303 17.97 -16.92 -15.44
C PRO A 303 18.43 -17.19 -13.99
N LEU A 304 18.14 -16.27 -13.06
CA LEU A 304 18.38 -16.46 -11.63
C LEU A 304 17.29 -17.28 -10.94
N GLY A 305 16.21 -17.65 -11.65
CA GLY A 305 15.06 -18.35 -11.08
C GLY A 305 14.09 -17.46 -10.31
N ILE A 306 14.16 -16.14 -10.50
CA ILE A 306 13.22 -15.18 -9.94
C ILE A 306 12.05 -15.03 -10.92
N LYS A 307 10.83 -15.25 -10.44
CA LYS A 307 9.61 -14.96 -11.22
C LYS A 307 9.46 -13.45 -11.39
N VAL A 308 9.09 -13.01 -12.58
CA VAL A 308 8.86 -11.61 -12.91
C VAL A 308 7.42 -11.44 -13.37
N VAL A 309 6.66 -10.65 -12.61
CA VAL A 309 5.34 -10.17 -13.01
C VAL A 309 5.45 -8.72 -13.41
N ILE A 310 4.73 -8.31 -14.44
CA ILE A 310 4.66 -6.93 -14.89
C ILE A 310 3.26 -6.38 -14.60
N ASP A 311 3.17 -5.38 -13.75
CA ASP A 311 1.97 -4.55 -13.61
C ASP A 311 2.05 -3.45 -14.67
N PHE A 312 1.29 -3.63 -15.74
CA PHE A 312 1.27 -2.73 -16.87
C PHE A 312 0.06 -1.81 -16.81
N LEU A 313 0.31 -0.54 -16.45
CA LEU A 313 -0.72 0.50 -16.45
C LEU A 313 -0.73 1.22 -17.80
N THR A 314 -1.89 1.28 -18.43
CA THR A 314 -2.11 1.87 -19.75
C THR A 314 -3.43 2.67 -19.78
N GLY A 315 -3.73 3.34 -20.90
CA GLY A 315 -4.92 4.19 -21.02
C GLY A 315 -4.71 5.61 -20.49
N PHE A 316 -3.48 6.10 -20.48
CA PHE A 316 -3.16 7.48 -20.07
C PHE A 316 -3.70 8.52 -21.05
N PRO A 317 -3.92 9.78 -20.60
CA PRO A 317 -4.29 10.88 -21.49
C PRO A 317 -3.37 10.97 -22.71
N TYR A 318 -3.98 11.18 -23.89
CA TYR A 318 -3.30 11.30 -25.19
C TYR A 318 -2.54 10.08 -25.68
N GLU A 319 -2.66 8.93 -25.04
CA GLU A 319 -2.10 7.67 -25.48
C GLU A 319 -2.90 7.11 -26.67
N LYS A 320 -2.21 6.50 -27.64
CA LYS A 320 -2.85 5.91 -28.83
C LYS A 320 -2.92 4.41 -28.72
N GLU A 321 -3.95 3.82 -29.31
CA GLU A 321 -4.13 2.36 -29.33
C GLU A 321 -2.94 1.65 -29.97
N GLU A 322 -2.38 2.22 -31.04
CA GLU A 322 -1.21 1.66 -31.71
C GLU A 322 0.01 1.58 -30.79
N GLU A 323 0.24 2.63 -29.98
CA GLU A 323 1.35 2.68 -29.00
C GLU A 323 1.16 1.60 -27.92
N ILE A 324 -0.08 1.39 -27.47
CA ILE A 324 -0.41 0.35 -26.50
C ILE A 324 -0.18 -1.05 -27.09
N CYS A 325 -0.62 -1.27 -28.34
CA CYS A 325 -0.36 -2.51 -29.05
C CYS A 325 1.14 -2.81 -29.17
N GLU A 326 1.95 -1.80 -29.52
CA GLU A 326 3.41 -1.94 -29.60
C GLU A 326 4.02 -2.32 -28.25
N ASN A 327 3.59 -1.66 -27.16
CA ASN A 327 4.05 -1.94 -25.82
C ASN A 327 3.66 -3.36 -25.36
N ILE A 328 2.41 -3.78 -25.57
CA ILE A 328 1.95 -5.13 -25.26
C ILE A 328 2.76 -6.17 -26.02
N ASN A 329 2.99 -5.95 -27.33
CA ASN A 329 3.79 -6.86 -28.15
C ASN A 329 5.25 -6.92 -27.70
N LEU A 330 5.82 -5.81 -27.23
CA LEU A 330 7.15 -5.79 -26.64
C LEU A 330 7.17 -6.64 -25.36
N LEU A 331 6.28 -6.37 -24.41
CA LEU A 331 6.19 -7.10 -23.14
C LEU A 331 5.97 -8.61 -23.36
N LYS A 332 5.13 -8.97 -24.34
CA LYS A 332 4.90 -10.37 -24.72
C LYS A 332 6.19 -11.08 -25.16
N ARG A 333 7.04 -10.40 -25.94
CA ARG A 333 8.34 -10.99 -26.39
C ARG A 333 9.33 -11.21 -25.25
N LEU A 334 9.21 -10.46 -24.15
CA LEU A 334 10.07 -10.65 -22.98
C LEU A 334 9.73 -11.91 -22.19
N LEU A 335 8.53 -12.47 -22.40
CA LEU A 335 8.03 -13.67 -21.73
C LEU A 335 8.21 -13.61 -20.20
N PRO A 336 7.70 -12.57 -19.50
CA PRO A 336 7.63 -12.60 -18.03
C PRO A 336 6.72 -13.74 -17.59
N ASP A 337 6.61 -13.97 -16.27
CA ASP A 337 5.75 -15.04 -15.76
C ASP A 337 4.27 -14.66 -15.84
N LYS A 338 3.94 -13.36 -15.75
CA LYS A 338 2.59 -12.82 -15.93
C LYS A 338 2.65 -11.34 -16.29
N ILE A 339 1.64 -10.84 -16.99
CA ILE A 339 1.41 -9.42 -17.25
C ILE A 339 0.00 -9.06 -16.76
N SER A 340 -0.08 -8.22 -15.76
CA SER A 340 -1.34 -7.66 -15.25
C SER A 340 -1.60 -6.33 -15.95
N VAL A 341 -2.65 -6.24 -16.77
CA VAL A 341 -2.97 -5.00 -17.50
C VAL A 341 -4.07 -4.24 -16.77
N ASN A 342 -3.80 -2.99 -16.42
CA ASN A 342 -4.77 -2.06 -15.85
C ASN A 342 -5.00 -0.89 -16.81
N THR A 343 -6.26 -0.65 -17.17
CA THR A 343 -6.67 0.41 -18.11
C THR A 343 -7.48 1.51 -17.44
N TYR A 344 -7.87 1.34 -16.19
CA TYR A 344 -8.69 2.28 -15.44
C TYR A 344 -7.85 2.99 -14.39
N ILE A 345 -7.61 4.28 -14.59
CA ILE A 345 -6.79 5.08 -13.69
C ILE A 345 -7.68 5.69 -12.61
N ARG A 346 -7.52 5.27 -11.36
CA ARG A 346 -8.20 5.88 -10.20
C ARG A 346 -7.68 7.30 -10.00
N LEU A 347 -8.58 8.28 -10.00
CA LEU A 347 -8.25 9.68 -9.85
C LEU A 347 -8.35 10.12 -8.38
N TYR A 348 -7.33 10.82 -7.90
CA TYR A 348 -7.31 11.46 -6.60
C TYR A 348 -7.15 12.98 -6.78
N SER A 349 -7.79 13.77 -5.94
CA SER A 349 -7.81 15.24 -6.06
C SER A 349 -6.42 15.88 -6.10
N SER A 350 -5.45 15.30 -5.40
CA SER A 350 -4.08 15.80 -5.28
C SER A 350 -3.17 15.48 -6.46
N THR A 351 -3.51 14.48 -7.30
CA THR A 351 -2.61 13.96 -8.33
C THR A 351 -2.49 14.87 -9.56
N GLN A 352 -1.32 14.79 -10.23
CA GLN A 352 -1.06 15.57 -11.43
C GLN A 352 -1.98 15.18 -12.58
N ILE A 353 -2.26 13.89 -12.76
CA ILE A 353 -3.13 13.39 -13.83
C ILE A 353 -4.55 13.94 -13.71
N THR A 354 -5.06 14.06 -12.48
CA THR A 354 -6.39 14.65 -12.24
C THR A 354 -6.45 16.12 -12.69
N LYS A 355 -5.39 16.89 -12.45
CA LYS A 355 -5.27 18.29 -12.90
C LYS A 355 -5.26 18.37 -14.43
N ILE A 356 -4.52 17.48 -15.10
CA ILE A 356 -4.46 17.40 -16.57
C ILE A 356 -5.86 17.10 -17.14
N ILE A 357 -6.52 16.07 -16.64
CA ILE A 357 -7.84 15.64 -17.15
C ILE A 357 -8.90 16.72 -16.90
N ARG A 358 -8.89 17.35 -15.73
CA ARG A 358 -9.84 18.45 -15.43
C ARG A 358 -9.61 19.69 -16.27
N GLY A 359 -8.38 19.93 -16.71
CA GLY A 359 -8.00 21.06 -17.54
C GLY A 359 -8.41 20.93 -19.03
N ASP A 360 -8.70 19.70 -19.49
CA ASP A 360 -8.98 19.41 -20.90
C ASP A 360 -10.42 18.87 -21.09
N PRO A 361 -11.32 19.61 -21.75
CA PRO A 361 -12.69 19.16 -22.03
C PRO A 361 -12.76 17.85 -22.84
N GLU A 362 -11.76 17.58 -23.71
CA GLU A 362 -11.72 16.37 -24.51
C GLU A 362 -11.42 15.12 -23.66
N LEU A 363 -10.66 15.28 -22.59
CA LEU A 363 -10.37 14.18 -21.68
C LEU A 363 -11.52 13.90 -20.70
N LYS A 364 -12.28 14.93 -20.33
CA LYS A 364 -13.39 14.78 -19.36
C LYS A 364 -14.46 13.79 -19.81
N LYS A 365 -14.66 13.60 -21.12
CA LYS A 365 -15.63 12.63 -21.65
C LYS A 365 -15.33 11.16 -21.34
N TYR A 366 -14.10 10.88 -20.90
CA TYR A 366 -13.65 9.55 -20.50
C TYR A 366 -13.66 9.33 -18.97
N LEU A 367 -14.23 10.27 -18.22
CA LEU A 367 -14.41 10.15 -16.78
C LEU A 367 -15.59 9.22 -16.46
N ILE A 368 -15.39 8.37 -15.47
CA ILE A 368 -16.38 7.39 -14.99
C ILE A 368 -16.55 7.58 -13.48
N GLY A 369 -17.76 7.81 -13.03
CA GLY A 369 -18.10 8.08 -11.64
C GLY A 369 -18.70 9.47 -11.44
N ASN A 370 -18.89 9.88 -10.17
CA ASN A 370 -19.40 11.21 -9.86
C ASN A 370 -18.28 12.26 -9.97
N ILE A 371 -18.26 12.98 -11.08
CA ILE A 371 -17.24 13.99 -11.41
C ILE A 371 -17.56 15.39 -10.83
N GLU A 372 -18.77 15.59 -10.30
CA GLU A 372 -19.20 16.84 -9.66
C GLU A 372 -18.60 16.98 -8.24
N ASP A 373 -18.28 15.86 -7.61
CA ASP A 373 -17.59 15.83 -6.32
C ASP A 373 -16.10 16.11 -6.50
N ASP A 374 -15.68 17.33 -6.21
CA ASP A 374 -14.28 17.75 -6.31
C ASP A 374 -13.36 17.03 -5.30
N SER A 375 -13.92 16.47 -4.24
CA SER A 375 -13.14 15.72 -3.23
C SER A 375 -12.55 14.43 -3.80
N LEU A 376 -13.22 13.81 -4.78
CA LEU A 376 -12.89 12.51 -5.36
C LEU A 376 -12.69 11.39 -4.32
N ILE A 377 -13.35 11.52 -3.14
CA ILE A 377 -13.34 10.47 -2.11
C ILE A 377 -14.01 9.22 -2.65
N ARG A 378 -15.21 9.38 -3.25
CA ARG A 378 -15.83 8.27 -3.98
C ARG A 378 -15.04 7.97 -5.26
N PRO A 379 -14.96 6.69 -5.66
CA PRO A 379 -14.17 6.30 -6.81
C PRO A 379 -14.60 6.99 -8.10
N VAL A 380 -13.65 7.71 -8.70
CA VAL A 380 -13.74 8.25 -10.04
C VAL A 380 -12.56 7.73 -10.84
N PHE A 381 -12.84 7.21 -12.02
CA PHE A 381 -11.84 6.64 -12.89
C PHE A 381 -11.73 7.43 -14.19
N TYR A 382 -10.56 7.38 -14.79
CA TYR A 382 -10.33 7.78 -16.16
C TYR A 382 -10.03 6.56 -17.01
N ASN A 383 -10.69 6.43 -18.15
CA ASN A 383 -10.45 5.34 -19.09
C ASN A 383 -10.88 5.76 -20.50
N HIS A 384 -9.94 5.79 -21.45
CA HIS A 384 -10.25 5.97 -22.88
C HIS A 384 -9.95 4.73 -23.72
N ILE A 385 -9.31 3.70 -23.14
CA ILE A 385 -9.14 2.39 -23.72
C ILE A 385 -9.78 1.36 -22.79
N THR A 386 -10.81 0.68 -23.29
CA THR A 386 -11.58 -0.24 -22.46
C THR A 386 -10.89 -1.59 -22.26
N SER A 387 -11.29 -2.32 -21.23
CA SER A 387 -10.84 -3.71 -21.06
C SER A 387 -11.19 -4.59 -22.25
N ASP A 388 -12.29 -4.28 -22.97
CA ASP A 388 -12.68 -5.05 -24.15
C ASP A 388 -11.78 -4.75 -25.36
N ASP A 389 -11.26 -3.53 -25.49
CA ASP A 389 -10.26 -3.21 -26.50
C ASP A 389 -8.93 -3.92 -26.19
N ILE A 390 -8.52 -3.94 -24.93
CA ILE A 390 -7.34 -4.71 -24.50
C ILE A 390 -7.54 -6.20 -24.76
N LYS A 391 -8.72 -6.79 -24.48
CA LYS A 391 -9.01 -8.20 -24.81
C LYS A 391 -8.85 -8.51 -26.29
N LYS A 392 -9.24 -7.59 -27.18
CA LYS A 392 -9.01 -7.76 -28.62
C LYS A 392 -7.52 -7.81 -28.99
N ILE A 393 -6.69 -7.02 -28.29
CA ILE A 393 -5.24 -6.95 -28.51
C ILE A 393 -4.53 -8.20 -27.96
N ILE A 394 -4.82 -8.60 -26.74
CA ILE A 394 -4.14 -9.71 -26.07
C ILE A 394 -4.68 -11.09 -26.49
N GLY A 395 -5.95 -11.15 -26.93
CA GLY A 395 -6.64 -12.41 -27.21
C GLY A 395 -6.83 -13.24 -25.95
N GLU A 396 -6.75 -14.57 -26.10
CA GLU A 396 -6.81 -15.54 -25.00
C GLU A 396 -5.40 -16.00 -24.54
N ASP A 397 -4.41 -15.13 -24.65
CA ASP A 397 -3.05 -15.45 -24.24
C ASP A 397 -2.96 -15.55 -22.70
N PRO A 398 -2.63 -16.73 -22.13
CA PRO A 398 -2.60 -16.94 -20.69
C PRO A 398 -1.51 -16.16 -19.97
N LEU A 399 -0.60 -15.51 -20.72
CA LEU A 399 0.40 -14.60 -20.14
C LEU A 399 -0.25 -13.37 -19.51
N PHE A 400 -1.42 -12.94 -19.98
CA PHE A 400 -2.09 -11.72 -19.56
C PHE A 400 -3.22 -11.99 -18.60
N ILE A 401 -3.42 -11.05 -17.68
CA ILE A 401 -4.64 -10.88 -16.89
C ILE A 401 -5.08 -9.41 -16.96
N ILE A 402 -6.38 -9.15 -16.81
CA ILE A 402 -6.90 -7.78 -16.69
C ILE A 402 -7.21 -7.53 -15.22
N GLU A 403 -6.58 -6.50 -14.67
CA GLU A 403 -6.71 -6.15 -13.25
C GLU A 403 -8.16 -5.88 -12.83
N GLY A 404 -8.51 -6.37 -11.65
CA GLY A 404 -9.83 -6.21 -11.03
C GLY A 404 -10.89 -7.16 -11.55
N ILE A 405 -10.69 -7.93 -12.62
CA ILE A 405 -11.62 -8.99 -13.03
C ILE A 405 -11.49 -10.17 -12.06
N GLU A 406 -10.27 -10.59 -11.76
CA GLU A 406 -9.97 -11.56 -10.71
C GLU A 406 -9.42 -10.85 -9.47
N LYS A 407 -9.93 -11.22 -8.30
CA LYS A 407 -9.40 -10.72 -7.02
C LYS A 407 -8.07 -11.39 -6.68
N GLY A 408 -7.25 -10.71 -5.90
CA GLY A 408 -5.96 -11.20 -5.45
C GLY A 408 -4.79 -10.33 -5.94
N VAL A 409 -3.59 -10.68 -5.51
CA VAL A 409 -2.34 -10.00 -5.85
C VAL A 409 -1.40 -10.94 -6.60
N ASN A 410 -0.35 -10.39 -7.20
CA ASN A 410 0.55 -11.13 -8.10
C ASN A 410 1.12 -12.42 -7.48
N TYR A 411 1.53 -12.39 -6.21
CA TYR A 411 2.07 -13.60 -5.57
C TYR A 411 1.01 -14.70 -5.30
N CYS A 412 -0.28 -14.39 -5.46
CA CYS A 412 -1.37 -15.37 -5.44
C CYS A 412 -1.74 -15.92 -6.83
N ARG A 413 -1.22 -15.29 -7.91
CA ARG A 413 -1.62 -15.55 -9.29
C ARG A 413 -0.55 -16.26 -10.11
N VAL A 414 0.65 -16.49 -9.57
CA VAL A 414 1.83 -17.03 -10.28
C VAL A 414 2.39 -18.26 -9.59
#